data_cd227c2e3f1f58559e6dd6b1e5743d67
#
_entry.id   cd227c2e3f1f58559e6dd6b1e5743d67
#
_cell.length_a   1.000
_cell.length_b   1.000
_cell.length_c   1.000
_cell.angle_alpha   90.00
_cell.angle_beta   90.00
_cell.angle_gamma   90.00
#
_symmetry.space_group_name_H-M   'P 1'
#
loop_
_entity.id
_entity.type
_entity.pdbx_description
1 polymer ?
#
loop_
_entity_poly.entity_id
_entity_poly.type
_entity_poly.pdbx_seq_one_letter_code
_entity_poly.pdbx_strand_id
1 'polypeptide(L)'
;MANTPVVVLDDTLTNIANAIRGKNGSSDKYKPGQMADAIDNIPAGGLGIPREVIDGVYKIPEVTSFSLPSNATNVGQYALAYAFYSCPSLTSVDLSSLTKVSGEDAFYEAFYNCTALTSVDLSSLTTLSGRNALASAFDVCTALTSVDFSSLTTVSGYHALYNTFSRCNSLTSLSFPALTVSGLQYGSSQFDNMLYGVTGCTVHFPAAVQAKIEATSGYPNFGGTNTTVLFDL
;
A
#
# COMPACT_ATOMS: atom_id res chain seq x y z
N MET A 1 -9.65 -27.93 15.14
CA MET A 1 -8.70 -27.05 14.46
C MET A 1 -9.48 -26.38 13.35
N ALA A 2 -9.81 -25.11 13.52
CA ALA A 2 -10.52 -24.35 12.50
C ALA A 2 -9.55 -24.08 11.33
N ASN A 3 -9.92 -24.49 10.13
CA ASN A 3 -9.19 -24.16 8.91
C ASN A 3 -9.31 -22.64 8.71
N THR A 4 -8.24 -21.90 8.88
CA THR A 4 -8.15 -20.50 8.50
C THR A 4 -8.24 -20.44 6.97
N PRO A 5 -9.23 -19.79 6.38
CA PRO A 5 -9.31 -19.71 4.93
C PRO A 5 -8.16 -18.87 4.38
N VAL A 6 -7.32 -19.48 3.56
CA VAL A 6 -6.37 -18.77 2.71
C VAL A 6 -7.16 -18.26 1.52
N VAL A 7 -7.30 -16.94 1.39
CA VAL A 7 -7.95 -16.35 0.22
C VAL A 7 -6.93 -16.29 -0.90
N VAL A 8 -6.99 -17.25 -1.82
CA VAL A 8 -6.23 -17.20 -3.08
C VAL A 8 -7.08 -16.41 -4.07
N LEU A 9 -6.62 -15.23 -4.44
CA LEU A 9 -7.28 -14.36 -5.41
C LEU A 9 -6.66 -14.56 -6.79
N ASP A 10 -7.21 -15.48 -7.53
CA ASP A 10 -6.95 -15.58 -8.96
C ASP A 10 -7.90 -14.59 -9.69
N ASP A 11 -7.81 -14.33 -10.97
CA ASP A 11 -8.61 -13.41 -11.85
C ASP A 11 -9.66 -12.47 -11.19
N THR A 12 -9.97 -12.69 -9.95
CA THR A 12 -11.03 -12.07 -9.17
C THR A 12 -10.75 -10.61 -8.85
N LEU A 13 -9.47 -10.24 -8.58
CA LEU A 13 -9.11 -8.81 -8.38
C LEU A 13 -9.33 -8.02 -9.67
N THR A 14 -9.00 -8.61 -10.81
CA THR A 14 -9.31 -8.02 -12.13
C THR A 14 -10.80 -7.93 -12.34
N ASN A 15 -11.55 -8.92 -11.91
CA ASN A 15 -13.02 -8.95 -12.03
C ASN A 15 -13.70 -7.96 -11.08
N ILE A 16 -13.21 -7.78 -9.86
CA ILE A 16 -13.69 -6.73 -8.94
C ILE A 16 -13.43 -5.35 -9.54
N ALA A 17 -12.20 -5.08 -9.95
CA ALA A 17 -11.85 -3.80 -10.57
C ALA A 17 -12.65 -3.55 -11.86
N ASN A 18 -12.97 -4.60 -12.63
CA ASN A 18 -13.78 -4.51 -13.84
C ASN A 18 -15.27 -4.37 -13.53
N ALA A 19 -15.80 -5.05 -12.51
CA ALA A 19 -17.18 -4.90 -12.05
C ALA A 19 -17.43 -3.51 -11.49
N ILE A 20 -16.47 -2.96 -10.74
CA ILE A 20 -16.50 -1.59 -10.24
C ILE A 20 -16.47 -0.60 -11.42
N ARG A 21 -15.62 -0.81 -12.43
CA ARG A 21 -15.54 0.03 -13.65
C ARG A 21 -16.75 -0.11 -14.56
N GLY A 22 -17.28 -1.32 -14.71
CA GLY A 22 -18.43 -1.59 -15.61
C GLY A 22 -19.73 -0.98 -15.16
N LYS A 23 -19.90 -0.70 -13.86
CA LYS A 23 -21.17 -0.12 -13.35
C LYS A 23 -21.30 1.39 -13.49
N ASN A 24 -20.22 2.15 -13.53
CA ASN A 24 -20.33 3.60 -13.36
C ASN A 24 -19.83 4.46 -14.51
N GLY A 25 -19.10 3.93 -15.51
CA GLY A 25 -18.61 4.75 -16.64
C GLY A 25 -17.92 6.08 -16.24
N SER A 26 -17.64 6.28 -14.94
CA SER A 26 -17.13 7.52 -14.38
C SER A 26 -15.80 7.32 -13.68
N SER A 27 -14.95 8.33 -13.79
CA SER A 27 -13.69 8.47 -13.09
C SER A 27 -13.83 8.85 -11.61
N ASP A 28 -15.03 8.75 -11.04
CA ASP A 28 -15.32 9.25 -9.69
C ASP A 28 -14.73 8.34 -8.61
N LYS A 29 -14.12 8.99 -7.62
CA LYS A 29 -13.53 8.33 -6.45
C LYS A 29 -14.63 7.64 -5.63
N TYR A 30 -14.49 6.33 -5.45
CA TYR A 30 -15.41 5.60 -4.59
C TYR A 30 -15.23 6.00 -3.13
N LYS A 31 -16.33 6.33 -2.46
CA LYS A 31 -16.37 6.41 -1.00
C LYS A 31 -16.52 4.99 -0.44
N PRO A 32 -16.04 4.69 0.79
CA PRO A 32 -16.17 3.36 1.38
C PRO A 32 -17.55 2.69 1.28
N GLY A 33 -18.63 3.47 1.43
CA GLY A 33 -20.01 2.98 1.25
C GLY A 33 -20.39 2.59 -0.18
N GLN A 34 -19.75 3.18 -1.19
CA GLN A 34 -20.02 2.85 -2.60
C GLN A 34 -19.26 1.59 -3.05
N MET A 35 -18.11 1.31 -2.43
CA MET A 35 -17.40 0.04 -2.64
C MET A 35 -18.19 -1.14 -2.07
N ALA A 36 -18.85 -0.97 -0.93
CA ALA A 36 -19.72 -1.97 -0.36
C ALA A 36 -20.78 -2.44 -1.36
N ASP A 37 -21.53 -1.51 -1.96
CA ASP A 37 -22.56 -1.83 -2.97
C ASP A 37 -21.99 -2.49 -4.23
N ALA A 38 -20.78 -2.09 -4.65
CA ALA A 38 -20.11 -2.67 -5.81
C ALA A 38 -19.66 -4.12 -5.55
N ILE A 39 -19.21 -4.38 -4.33
CA ILE A 39 -18.77 -5.69 -3.88
C ILE A 39 -19.97 -6.60 -3.61
N ASP A 40 -21.12 -6.12 -3.10
CA ASP A 40 -22.35 -6.91 -2.89
C ASP A 40 -22.97 -7.43 -4.20
N ASN A 41 -22.63 -6.81 -5.31
CA ASN A 41 -23.07 -7.22 -6.64
C ASN A 41 -22.10 -8.17 -7.36
N ILE A 42 -21.04 -8.66 -6.71
CA ILE A 42 -20.20 -9.73 -7.25
C ILE A 42 -20.96 -11.04 -7.06
N PRO A 43 -21.13 -11.87 -8.11
CA PRO A 43 -21.84 -13.13 -8.00
C PRO A 43 -21.31 -13.99 -6.85
N ALA A 44 -22.20 -14.65 -6.12
CA ALA A 44 -21.84 -15.58 -5.06
C ALA A 44 -20.86 -16.62 -5.61
N GLY A 45 -19.61 -16.63 -5.09
CA GLY A 45 -18.49 -17.42 -5.59
C GLY A 45 -17.29 -16.57 -6.03
N GLY A 46 -17.45 -15.25 -6.17
CA GLY A 46 -16.42 -14.34 -6.70
C GLY A 46 -15.23 -14.12 -5.81
N LEU A 47 -15.32 -14.10 -4.49
CA LEU A 47 -14.18 -13.80 -3.61
C LEU A 47 -14.00 -14.72 -2.41
N GLY A 48 -14.99 -15.54 -2.08
CA GLY A 48 -14.92 -16.37 -0.88
C GLY A 48 -14.72 -15.61 0.45
N ILE A 49 -14.82 -14.28 0.44
CA ILE A 49 -14.69 -13.45 1.64
C ILE A 49 -16.07 -13.30 2.26
N PRO A 50 -16.34 -13.93 3.44
CA PRO A 50 -17.59 -13.74 4.17
C PRO A 50 -17.71 -12.26 4.56
N ARG A 51 -18.88 -11.69 4.43
CA ARG A 51 -19.17 -10.32 4.83
C ARG A 51 -20.24 -10.30 5.89
N GLU A 52 -20.01 -9.57 6.92
CA GLU A 52 -21.01 -9.25 7.93
C GLU A 52 -21.19 -7.74 8.00
N VAL A 53 -22.44 -7.30 8.01
CA VAL A 53 -22.80 -5.91 8.34
C VAL A 53 -23.08 -5.88 9.84
N ILE A 54 -22.20 -5.24 10.61
CA ILE A 54 -22.38 -5.04 12.04
C ILE A 54 -22.51 -3.53 12.27
N ASP A 55 -23.64 -3.10 12.81
CA ASP A 55 -23.94 -1.68 13.10
C ASP A 55 -23.81 -0.74 11.88
N GLY A 56 -24.17 -1.22 10.69
CA GLY A 56 -24.13 -0.42 9.46
C GLY A 56 -22.70 -0.21 8.90
N VAL A 57 -21.70 -0.88 9.46
CA VAL A 57 -20.31 -0.86 8.98
C VAL A 57 -19.98 -2.22 8.38
N TYR A 58 -19.51 -2.23 7.13
CA TYR A 58 -18.99 -3.46 6.53
C TYR A 58 -17.69 -3.83 7.24
N LYS A 59 -17.70 -4.97 7.89
CA LYS A 59 -16.48 -5.60 8.43
C LYS A 59 -16.18 -6.81 7.58
N ILE A 60 -14.91 -6.97 7.17
CA ILE A 60 -14.38 -8.25 6.70
C ILE A 60 -13.91 -8.96 7.98
N PRO A 61 -14.72 -9.88 8.55
CA PRO A 61 -14.34 -10.51 9.81
C PRO A 61 -13.21 -11.50 9.52
N GLU A 62 -12.15 -11.43 10.31
CA GLU A 62 -11.15 -12.48 10.48
C GLU A 62 -10.24 -12.80 9.29
N VAL A 63 -10.04 -11.88 8.33
CA VAL A 63 -8.90 -12.01 7.40
C VAL A 63 -7.62 -11.79 8.20
N THR A 64 -6.83 -12.87 8.35
CA THR A 64 -5.57 -12.82 9.09
C THR A 64 -4.35 -12.69 8.17
N SER A 65 -4.48 -13.05 6.90
CA SER A 65 -3.42 -12.92 5.90
C SER A 65 -3.98 -12.67 4.50
N PHE A 66 -3.19 -12.00 3.68
CA PHE A 66 -3.46 -11.79 2.27
C PHE A 66 -2.20 -12.07 1.44
N SER A 67 -2.35 -12.70 0.28
CA SER A 67 -1.26 -12.91 -0.67
C SER A 67 -1.77 -12.64 -2.09
N LEU A 68 -0.98 -11.91 -2.88
CA LEU A 68 -1.22 -11.77 -4.30
C LEU A 68 -0.91 -13.09 -5.04
N PRO A 69 -1.67 -13.44 -6.10
CA PRO A 69 -1.32 -14.54 -6.97
C PRO A 69 0.09 -14.36 -7.57
N SER A 70 0.82 -15.46 -7.76
CA SER A 70 2.20 -15.43 -8.26
C SER A 70 2.35 -14.82 -9.68
N ASN A 71 1.27 -14.73 -10.44
CA ASN A 71 1.23 -14.08 -11.76
C ASN A 71 0.81 -12.59 -11.70
N ALA A 72 0.46 -12.06 -10.53
CA ALA A 72 0.09 -10.65 -10.35
C ALA A 72 1.34 -9.77 -10.20
N THR A 73 2.05 -9.55 -11.29
CA THR A 73 3.31 -8.78 -11.29
C THR A 73 3.10 -7.28 -11.41
N ASN A 74 1.93 -6.82 -11.80
CA ASN A 74 1.55 -5.40 -11.88
C ASN A 74 0.09 -5.23 -11.51
N VAL A 75 -0.23 -4.12 -10.87
CA VAL A 75 -1.60 -3.74 -10.53
C VAL A 75 -2.01 -2.47 -11.26
N GLY A 76 -3.24 -2.50 -11.79
CA GLY A 76 -3.84 -1.40 -12.53
C GLY A 76 -4.46 -0.33 -11.63
N GLN A 77 -5.13 0.63 -12.27
CA GLN A 77 -5.79 1.73 -11.60
C GLN A 77 -6.86 1.22 -10.60
N TYR A 78 -6.83 1.74 -9.37
CA TYR A 78 -7.73 1.39 -8.25
C TYR A 78 -7.80 -0.10 -7.89
N ALA A 79 -6.88 -0.94 -8.34
CA ALA A 79 -7.01 -2.41 -8.27
C ALA A 79 -7.22 -2.94 -6.84
N LEU A 80 -6.55 -2.38 -5.84
CA LEU A 80 -6.67 -2.74 -4.43
C LEU A 80 -7.07 -1.56 -3.54
N ALA A 81 -7.52 -0.45 -4.12
CA ALA A 81 -7.94 0.71 -3.33
C ALA A 81 -9.01 0.30 -2.31
N TYR A 82 -8.76 0.61 -1.02
CA TYR A 82 -9.62 0.29 0.13
C TYR A 82 -9.89 -1.22 0.38
N ALA A 83 -9.19 -2.15 -0.29
CA ALA A 83 -9.53 -3.58 -0.30
C ALA A 83 -9.57 -4.21 1.10
N PHE A 84 -8.67 -3.81 2.01
CA PHE A 84 -8.56 -4.31 3.39
C PHE A 84 -8.67 -3.16 4.42
N TYR A 85 -9.40 -2.11 4.07
CA TYR A 85 -9.60 -0.97 4.96
C TYR A 85 -10.16 -1.41 6.32
N SER A 86 -9.47 -1.05 7.41
CA SER A 86 -9.87 -1.40 8.79
C SER A 86 -10.04 -2.91 9.05
N CYS A 87 -9.10 -3.73 8.57
CA CYS A 87 -9.03 -5.16 8.90
C CYS A 87 -8.10 -5.39 10.11
N PRO A 88 -8.59 -5.30 11.36
CA PRO A 88 -7.75 -5.29 12.56
C PRO A 88 -7.11 -6.66 12.87
N SER A 89 -7.61 -7.75 12.26
CA SER A 89 -7.07 -9.10 12.43
C SER A 89 -6.02 -9.48 11.37
N LEU A 90 -5.78 -8.61 10.36
CA LEU A 90 -4.80 -8.87 9.31
C LEU A 90 -3.38 -8.71 9.86
N THR A 91 -2.63 -9.80 9.91
CA THR A 91 -1.28 -9.84 10.50
C THR A 91 -0.16 -9.85 9.47
N SER A 92 -0.42 -10.34 8.26
CA SER A 92 0.58 -10.43 7.19
C SER A 92 -0.01 -10.18 5.80
N VAL A 93 0.80 -9.54 4.96
CA VAL A 93 0.49 -9.26 3.55
C VAL A 93 1.70 -9.66 2.71
N ASP A 94 1.48 -10.60 1.79
CA ASP A 94 2.49 -11.07 0.84
C ASP A 94 2.20 -10.46 -0.54
N LEU A 95 3.06 -9.53 -0.95
CA LEU A 95 3.07 -8.89 -2.26
C LEU A 95 4.36 -9.24 -3.02
N SER A 96 5.04 -10.34 -2.66
CA SER A 96 6.33 -10.74 -3.22
C SER A 96 6.30 -11.01 -4.74
N SER A 97 5.13 -11.29 -5.32
CA SER A 97 4.96 -11.40 -6.77
C SER A 97 4.95 -10.06 -7.50
N LEU A 98 4.71 -8.94 -6.78
CA LEU A 98 4.49 -7.63 -7.35
C LEU A 98 5.82 -6.96 -7.75
N THR A 99 6.03 -6.73 -9.04
CA THR A 99 7.24 -6.07 -9.55
C THR A 99 7.01 -4.59 -9.88
N LYS A 100 5.76 -4.21 -10.15
CA LYS A 100 5.43 -2.85 -10.59
C LYS A 100 4.06 -2.41 -10.08
N VAL A 101 3.94 -1.15 -9.68
CA VAL A 101 2.67 -0.45 -9.45
C VAL A 101 2.60 0.75 -10.37
N SER A 102 1.87 0.61 -11.48
CA SER A 102 1.73 1.66 -12.48
C SER A 102 0.34 2.32 -12.52
N GLY A 103 -0.63 1.72 -11.85
CA GLY A 103 -1.98 2.26 -11.79
C GLY A 103 -2.10 3.47 -10.86
N GLU A 104 -2.92 4.44 -11.23
CA GLU A 104 -3.32 5.54 -10.34
C GLU A 104 -4.14 4.96 -9.18
N ASP A 105 -3.87 5.42 -7.95
CA ASP A 105 -4.56 5.02 -6.72
C ASP A 105 -4.61 3.48 -6.52
N ALA A 106 -3.63 2.73 -7.07
CA ALA A 106 -3.68 1.25 -7.12
C ALA A 106 -3.84 0.59 -5.76
N PHE A 107 -3.17 1.12 -4.72
CA PHE A 107 -3.27 0.67 -3.32
C PHE A 107 -3.73 1.79 -2.39
N TYR A 108 -4.46 2.77 -2.89
CA TYR A 108 -4.92 3.89 -2.06
C TYR A 108 -5.72 3.36 -0.85
N GLU A 109 -5.20 3.62 0.37
CA GLU A 109 -5.79 3.16 1.65
C GLU A 109 -6.08 1.64 1.72
N ALA A 110 -5.38 0.82 0.93
CA ALA A 110 -5.65 -0.62 0.81
C ALA A 110 -5.64 -1.35 2.15
N PHE A 111 -4.71 -1.02 3.03
CA PHE A 111 -4.53 -1.63 4.36
C PHE A 111 -4.62 -0.58 5.47
N TYR A 112 -5.31 0.54 5.22
CA TYR A 112 -5.53 1.58 6.22
C TYR A 112 -6.10 0.98 7.51
N ASN A 113 -5.52 1.33 8.67
CA ASN A 113 -5.96 0.90 9.99
C ASN A 113 -5.97 -0.64 10.19
N CYS A 114 -5.05 -1.37 9.53
CA CYS A 114 -4.78 -2.77 9.82
C CYS A 114 -3.83 -2.87 11.02
N THR A 115 -4.36 -2.67 12.22
CA THR A 115 -3.57 -2.45 13.44
C THR A 115 -2.77 -3.65 13.93
N ALA A 116 -3.07 -4.87 13.46
CA ALA A 116 -2.31 -6.08 13.77
C ALA A 116 -1.26 -6.43 12.69
N LEU A 117 -1.20 -5.67 11.58
CA LEU A 117 -0.26 -5.95 10.49
C LEU A 117 1.19 -5.68 10.94
N THR A 118 2.03 -6.74 10.94
CA THR A 118 3.41 -6.66 11.44
C THR A 118 4.46 -6.53 10.35
N SER A 119 4.18 -7.06 9.16
CA SER A 119 5.12 -7.03 8.03
C SER A 119 4.40 -7.05 6.69
N VAL A 120 5.05 -6.47 5.69
CA VAL A 120 4.62 -6.49 4.28
C VAL A 120 5.83 -6.88 3.43
N ASP A 121 5.66 -7.88 2.58
CA ASP A 121 6.69 -8.30 1.63
C ASP A 121 6.49 -7.59 0.28
N LEU A 122 7.38 -6.64 -0.03
CA LEU A 122 7.48 -5.94 -1.30
C LEU A 122 8.87 -6.16 -1.93
N SER A 123 9.54 -7.25 -1.58
CA SER A 123 10.94 -7.53 -1.95
C SER A 123 11.19 -7.57 -3.46
N SER A 124 10.20 -7.95 -4.27
CA SER A 124 10.30 -7.95 -5.74
C SER A 124 9.90 -6.62 -6.40
N LEU A 125 9.38 -5.65 -5.64
CA LEU A 125 8.88 -4.40 -6.19
C LEU A 125 10.02 -3.52 -6.69
N THR A 126 10.06 -3.26 -8.00
CA THR A 126 11.10 -2.43 -8.65
C THR A 126 10.61 -1.02 -8.99
N THR A 127 9.31 -0.83 -9.22
CA THR A 127 8.80 0.41 -9.81
C THR A 127 7.48 0.86 -9.20
N LEU A 128 7.46 2.09 -8.70
CA LEU A 128 6.26 2.84 -8.31
C LEU A 128 6.12 4.03 -9.26
N SER A 129 5.30 3.92 -10.30
CA SER A 129 5.11 4.98 -11.30
C SER A 129 3.68 5.53 -11.37
N GLY A 130 2.72 4.87 -10.74
CA GLY A 130 1.36 5.36 -10.64
C GLY A 130 1.25 6.58 -9.72
N ARG A 131 0.36 7.53 -10.06
CA ARG A 131 -0.03 8.58 -9.13
C ARG A 131 -0.68 7.96 -7.90
N ASN A 132 -0.29 8.41 -6.69
CA ASN A 132 -0.78 7.88 -5.42
C ASN A 132 -0.66 6.33 -5.31
N ALA A 133 0.34 5.71 -5.94
CA ALA A 133 0.44 4.26 -6.10
C ALA A 133 0.27 3.48 -4.78
N LEU A 134 0.93 3.93 -3.70
CA LEU A 134 0.81 3.40 -2.34
C LEU A 134 0.33 4.47 -1.34
N ALA A 135 -0.35 5.54 -1.80
CA ALA A 135 -0.75 6.63 -0.91
C ALA A 135 -1.67 6.10 0.21
N SER A 136 -1.29 6.40 1.46
CA SER A 136 -1.96 5.96 2.69
C SER A 136 -2.17 4.44 2.80
N ALA A 137 -1.46 3.62 2.01
CA ALA A 137 -1.72 2.18 1.92
C ALA A 137 -1.61 1.48 3.27
N PHE A 138 -0.69 1.88 4.13
CA PHE A 138 -0.44 1.30 5.45
C PHE A 138 -0.62 2.34 6.58
N ASP A 139 -1.36 3.43 6.34
CA ASP A 139 -1.61 4.43 7.38
C ASP A 139 -2.35 3.79 8.57
N VAL A 140 -1.94 4.12 9.81
CA VAL A 140 -2.42 3.54 11.08
C VAL A 140 -2.16 2.03 11.23
N CYS A 141 -1.21 1.43 10.49
CA CYS A 141 -0.74 0.08 10.76
C CYS A 141 0.22 0.10 11.96
N THR A 142 -0.31 0.25 13.17
CA THR A 142 0.46 0.57 14.38
C THR A 142 1.43 -0.53 14.82
N ALA A 143 1.20 -1.79 14.43
CA ALA A 143 2.10 -2.92 14.71
C ALA A 143 3.15 -3.15 13.61
N LEU A 144 3.13 -2.40 12.50
CA LEU A 144 4.04 -2.60 11.38
C LEU A 144 5.48 -2.24 11.79
N THR A 145 6.38 -3.24 11.74
CA THR A 145 7.78 -3.08 12.15
C THR A 145 8.74 -2.99 10.98
N SER A 146 8.39 -3.58 9.83
CA SER A 146 9.27 -3.62 8.67
C SER A 146 8.51 -3.71 7.35
N VAL A 147 9.10 -3.13 6.31
CA VAL A 147 8.68 -3.26 4.91
C VAL A 147 9.93 -3.45 4.07
N ASP A 148 9.93 -4.46 3.18
CA ASP A 148 11.06 -4.75 2.32
C ASP A 148 10.93 -4.04 0.96
N PHE A 149 11.78 -3.03 0.74
CA PHE A 149 11.94 -2.32 -0.53
C PHE A 149 13.30 -2.59 -1.18
N SER A 150 13.91 -3.76 -0.91
CA SER A 150 15.27 -4.06 -1.35
C SER A 150 15.49 -3.99 -2.86
N SER A 151 14.46 -4.23 -3.67
CA SER A 151 14.52 -4.16 -5.13
C SER A 151 14.00 -2.84 -5.74
N LEU A 152 13.52 -1.89 -4.93
CA LEU A 152 12.86 -0.69 -5.44
C LEU A 152 13.86 0.30 -6.05
N THR A 153 13.89 0.37 -7.39
CA THR A 153 14.79 1.24 -8.17
C THR A 153 14.17 2.57 -8.57
N THR A 154 12.83 2.60 -8.67
CA THR A 154 12.10 3.72 -9.29
C THR A 154 10.89 4.12 -8.45
N VAL A 155 10.86 5.39 -8.03
CA VAL A 155 9.71 6.07 -7.45
C VAL A 155 9.49 7.35 -8.25
N SER A 156 8.61 7.29 -9.26
CA SER A 156 8.39 8.40 -10.20
C SER A 156 6.94 8.92 -10.20
N GLY A 157 6.02 8.21 -9.56
CA GLY A 157 4.63 8.64 -9.43
C GLY A 157 4.48 9.85 -8.50
N TYR A 158 3.65 10.83 -8.88
CA TYR A 158 3.27 11.91 -7.98
C TYR A 158 2.57 11.34 -6.75
N HIS A 159 3.00 11.72 -5.54
CA HIS A 159 2.49 11.18 -4.27
C HIS A 159 2.57 9.65 -4.15
N ALA A 160 3.51 8.98 -4.83
CA ALA A 160 3.58 7.51 -4.86
C ALA A 160 3.67 6.88 -3.46
N LEU A 161 4.33 7.55 -2.51
CA LEU A 161 4.48 7.14 -1.10
C LEU A 161 3.87 8.16 -0.12
N TYR A 162 2.91 8.98 -0.57
CA TYR A 162 2.24 9.97 0.29
C TYR A 162 1.52 9.30 1.47
N ASN A 163 1.80 9.71 2.70
CA ASN A 163 1.21 9.16 3.94
C ASN A 163 1.34 7.63 4.07
N THR A 164 2.16 6.95 3.28
CA THR A 164 2.14 5.48 3.17
C THR A 164 2.28 4.79 4.51
N PHE A 165 3.15 5.28 5.39
CA PHE A 165 3.42 4.73 6.73
C PHE A 165 3.03 5.72 7.84
N SER A 166 2.12 6.63 7.55
CA SER A 166 1.63 7.57 8.56
C SER A 166 1.12 6.80 9.77
N ARG A 167 1.53 7.24 10.97
CA ARG A 167 1.12 6.63 12.26
C ARG A 167 1.49 5.15 12.44
N CYS A 168 2.45 4.60 11.66
CA CYS A 168 3.05 3.28 11.90
C CYS A 168 4.03 3.38 13.07
N ASN A 169 3.51 3.42 14.30
CA ASN A 169 4.30 3.77 15.49
C ASN A 169 5.35 2.73 15.90
N SER A 170 5.27 1.51 15.38
CA SER A 170 6.29 0.46 15.60
C SER A 170 7.39 0.45 14.53
N LEU A 171 7.29 1.30 13.49
CA LEU A 171 8.25 1.35 12.41
C LEU A 171 9.49 2.15 12.83
N THR A 172 10.62 1.49 12.92
CA THR A 172 11.88 2.11 13.38
C THR A 172 12.87 2.37 12.25
N SER A 173 12.73 1.70 11.11
CA SER A 173 13.63 1.86 9.97
C SER A 173 12.93 1.58 8.64
N LEU A 174 13.32 2.33 7.62
CA LEU A 174 13.04 2.07 6.20
C LEU A 174 14.33 2.12 5.39
N SER A 175 14.46 1.25 4.38
CA SER A 175 15.66 1.19 3.55
C SER A 175 15.29 1.06 2.07
N PHE A 176 15.96 1.84 1.22
CA PHE A 176 15.76 1.88 -0.23
C PHE A 176 17.08 1.63 -0.99
N PRO A 177 17.76 0.47 -0.78
CA PRO A 177 19.14 0.27 -1.21
C PRO A 177 19.33 0.27 -2.73
N ALA A 178 18.32 -0.08 -3.51
CA ALA A 178 18.38 -0.15 -4.96
C ALA A 178 17.93 1.13 -5.67
N LEU A 179 17.50 2.17 -4.93
CA LEU A 179 16.95 3.38 -5.52
C LEU A 179 17.98 4.13 -6.36
N THR A 180 17.59 4.55 -7.57
CA THR A 180 18.49 5.19 -8.54
C THR A 180 18.15 6.66 -8.78
N VAL A 181 19.16 7.43 -9.19
CA VAL A 181 19.00 8.86 -9.57
C VAL A 181 17.97 9.01 -10.70
N SER A 182 18.00 8.14 -11.70
CA SER A 182 17.06 8.15 -12.83
C SER A 182 15.65 7.68 -12.42
N GLY A 183 15.54 6.92 -11.33
CA GLY A 183 14.27 6.43 -10.82
C GLY A 183 13.46 7.47 -10.06
N LEU A 184 14.05 8.61 -9.71
CA LEU A 184 13.39 9.69 -8.99
C LEU A 184 12.98 10.83 -9.91
N GLN A 185 11.74 11.26 -9.84
CA GLN A 185 11.27 12.45 -10.55
C GLN A 185 11.64 13.72 -9.74
N TYR A 186 12.19 14.73 -10.42
CA TYR A 186 12.65 15.94 -9.75
C TYR A 186 11.48 16.79 -9.23
N GLY A 187 11.61 17.32 -8.01
CA GLY A 187 10.67 18.31 -7.43
C GLY A 187 9.27 17.77 -7.17
N SER A 188 9.10 16.47 -7.06
CA SER A 188 7.80 15.86 -6.81
C SER A 188 7.61 15.51 -5.32
N SER A 189 6.36 15.39 -4.92
CA SER A 189 5.92 15.07 -3.57
C SER A 189 5.83 13.55 -3.34
N GLN A 190 6.79 12.75 -3.89
CA GLN A 190 6.72 11.28 -3.80
C GLN A 190 6.68 10.77 -2.37
N PHE A 191 7.39 11.44 -1.46
CA PHE A 191 7.60 11.02 -0.07
C PHE A 191 6.90 11.92 0.94
N ASP A 192 6.01 12.83 0.50
CA ASP A 192 5.35 13.78 1.39
C ASP A 192 4.59 13.04 2.48
N ASN A 193 4.83 13.47 3.74
CA ASN A 193 4.20 12.91 4.93
C ASN A 193 4.31 11.38 5.04
N MET A 194 5.25 10.74 4.33
CA MET A 194 5.40 9.27 4.33
C MET A 194 5.43 8.69 5.73
N LEU A 195 6.01 9.43 6.70
CA LEU A 195 6.16 9.07 8.11
C LEU A 195 5.36 9.97 9.06
N TYR A 196 4.29 10.61 8.59
CA TYR A 196 3.50 11.51 9.44
C TYR A 196 3.09 10.84 10.77
N GLY A 197 3.42 11.46 11.90
CA GLY A 197 3.12 10.94 13.23
C GLY A 197 3.99 9.78 13.70
N VAL A 198 4.97 9.30 12.90
CA VAL A 198 5.98 8.32 13.33
C VAL A 198 7.09 9.04 14.09
N THR A 199 7.64 8.41 15.12
CA THR A 199 8.71 8.98 15.94
C THR A 199 9.96 8.11 15.92
N GLY A 200 11.13 8.71 15.67
CA GLY A 200 12.43 8.04 15.79
C GLY A 200 12.76 7.05 14.68
N CYS A 201 12.09 7.15 13.52
CA CYS A 201 12.39 6.28 12.37
C CYS A 201 13.68 6.73 11.67
N THR A 202 14.52 5.76 11.28
CA THR A 202 15.68 6.00 10.43
C THR A 202 15.37 5.59 8.99
N VAL A 203 15.66 6.47 8.02
CA VAL A 203 15.48 6.19 6.59
C VAL A 203 16.82 6.16 5.89
N HIS A 204 17.12 5.05 5.23
CA HIS A 204 18.38 4.81 4.54
C HIS A 204 18.22 4.89 3.02
N PHE A 205 19.05 5.69 2.38
CA PHE A 205 19.12 5.85 0.93
C PHE A 205 20.55 5.62 0.41
N PRO A 206 20.72 5.24 -0.88
CA PRO A 206 22.03 5.28 -1.52
C PRO A 206 22.60 6.69 -1.56
N ALA A 207 23.90 6.83 -1.32
CA ALA A 207 24.60 8.13 -1.39
C ALA A 207 24.38 8.84 -2.74
N ALA A 208 24.29 8.08 -3.83
CA ALA A 208 24.09 8.60 -5.17
C ALA A 208 22.78 9.39 -5.37
N VAL A 209 21.73 9.13 -4.57
CA VAL A 209 20.43 9.82 -4.71
C VAL A 209 20.28 11.03 -3.78
N GLN A 210 21.24 11.34 -2.93
CA GLN A 210 21.16 12.38 -1.90
C GLN A 210 20.58 13.69 -2.43
N ALA A 211 21.18 14.28 -3.45
CA ALA A 211 20.75 15.58 -3.98
C ALA A 211 19.31 15.59 -4.47
N LYS A 212 18.79 14.43 -4.95
CA LYS A 212 17.41 14.30 -5.38
C LYS A 212 16.44 14.16 -4.20
N ILE A 213 16.81 13.41 -3.19
CA ILE A 213 16.00 13.23 -1.96
C ILE A 213 15.91 14.56 -1.22
N GLU A 214 17.01 15.30 -1.05
CA GLU A 214 17.04 16.61 -0.40
C GLU A 214 16.18 17.66 -1.14
N ALA A 215 15.96 17.48 -2.43
CA ALA A 215 15.10 18.35 -3.24
C ALA A 215 13.61 17.95 -3.18
N THR A 216 13.23 16.85 -2.51
CA THR A 216 11.82 16.48 -2.35
C THR A 216 11.15 17.33 -1.27
N SER A 217 9.86 17.60 -1.41
CA SER A 217 9.10 18.44 -0.46
C SER A 217 8.98 17.81 0.93
N GLY A 218 9.09 16.49 1.05
CA GLY A 218 9.00 15.77 2.33
C GLY A 218 10.29 15.80 3.17
N TYR A 219 11.44 16.12 2.58
CA TYR A 219 12.73 16.14 3.28
C TYR A 219 12.79 17.29 4.31
N PRO A 220 13.44 17.13 5.50
CA PRO A 220 14.26 15.98 5.92
C PRO A 220 13.51 14.92 6.74
N ASN A 221 12.29 15.14 7.15
CA ASN A 221 11.63 14.28 8.13
C ASN A 221 10.44 13.46 7.60
N PHE A 222 10.05 13.72 6.34
CA PHE A 222 8.91 13.05 5.70
C PHE A 222 7.62 13.07 6.54
N GLY A 223 7.42 14.14 7.35
CA GLY A 223 6.28 14.29 8.26
C GLY A 223 6.45 13.61 9.63
N GLY A 224 7.53 12.88 9.86
CA GLY A 224 7.83 12.23 11.15
C GLY A 224 8.47 13.18 12.18
N THR A 225 8.61 12.68 13.41
CA THR A 225 9.29 13.38 14.51
C THR A 225 10.57 12.64 14.87
N ASN A 226 11.67 13.36 15.08
CA ASN A 226 13.00 12.77 15.34
C ASN A 226 13.43 11.74 14.27
N THR A 227 13.02 11.96 13.02
CA THR A 227 13.43 11.12 11.90
C THR A 227 14.89 11.41 11.56
N THR A 228 15.67 10.36 11.32
CA THR A 228 17.04 10.44 10.82
C THR A 228 17.07 9.98 9.37
N VAL A 229 17.64 10.77 8.48
CA VAL A 229 17.88 10.38 7.08
C VAL A 229 19.36 10.15 6.87
N LEU A 230 19.74 8.98 6.40
CA LEU A 230 21.10 8.58 6.13
C LEU A 230 21.29 8.27 4.64
N PHE A 231 22.44 8.63 4.11
CA PHE A 231 22.88 8.34 2.74
C PHE A 231 24.12 7.44 2.81
N ASP A 232 23.91 6.23 3.33
CA ASP A 232 24.93 5.30 3.77
C ASP A 232 24.91 3.94 3.03
N LEU A 233 24.10 3.84 1.95
CA LEU A 233 23.97 2.63 1.13
C LEU A 233 24.66 2.77 -0.22
#